data_c9912ac2fa91a6e432b23a9eda753f37
#
_entry.id   c9912ac2fa91a6e432b23a9eda753f37
#
_cell.length_a   1.000
_cell.length_b   1.000
_cell.length_c   1.000
_cell.angle_alpha   90.00
_cell.angle_beta   90.00
_cell.angle_gamma   90.00
#
_symmetry.space_group_name_H-M   'P 1'
#
loop_
_entity.id
_entity.type
_entity.pdbx_description
1 polymer ?
#
loop_
_entity_poly.entity_id
_entity_poly.type
_entity_poly.pdbx_seq_one_letter_code
_entity_poly.pdbx_strand_id
1 'polypeptide(L)'
;DIHIHDLDFLTLTTTCCQIDLLKLFRDGFSTGHGFLREPNDIRSYSALACIAIQSNQNDQHGGQSVPNFDYSMAPGVRKTFRKLFRDNLAKALEVFGEDDNNEVDARALTERVEQETGKWACLAGGNGYDEAMAKALSETLDEKTVAKCMKFARKYADKETRKTTYQAMEALVHNLNTMHSRAGAQIPFSSLNYGTDTSPEGRLVMEQLLLATEAGLGNGETPIFPIHIFKVKEGVNYNEGDPNYDLFKLACRVSAKRMFPNFSFLDAPFNLQYYKPGHPETEVGYMGCRTRVMSNVCDPTREITYGRGNLSFTSVNLPRIAIRSH
;
A
#
# COMPACT_ATOMS: atom_id res chain seq x y z
N ASP A 1 -25.31 29.36 -19.33
CA ASP A 1 -24.08 29.79 -18.70
C ASP A 1 -23.32 28.58 -18.15
N ILE A 2 -22.07 28.53 -18.49
CA ILE A 2 -21.13 27.49 -18.08
C ILE A 2 -20.05 28.17 -17.23
N HIS A 3 -19.75 27.60 -16.08
CA HIS A 3 -18.67 28.05 -15.22
C HIS A 3 -17.60 26.96 -15.15
N ILE A 4 -16.35 27.31 -15.37
CA ILE A 4 -15.19 26.42 -15.26
C ILE A 4 -14.47 26.77 -13.97
N HIS A 5 -14.38 25.79 -13.09
CA HIS A 5 -13.69 25.93 -11.81
C HIS A 5 -12.21 25.65 -11.95
N ASP A 6 -11.43 26.25 -11.06
CA ASP A 6 -10.00 25.98 -10.89
C ASP A 6 -9.16 26.15 -12.17
N LEU A 7 -9.69 26.92 -13.11
CA LEU A 7 -8.94 27.34 -14.28
C LEU A 7 -8.27 28.68 -13.95
N ASP A 8 -7.02 28.64 -13.57
CA ASP A 8 -6.20 29.83 -13.38
C ASP A 8 -5.73 30.35 -14.75
N PHE A 9 -5.75 31.65 -14.94
CA PHE A 9 -5.33 32.30 -16.19
C PHE A 9 -3.83 32.14 -16.49
N LEU A 10 -3.02 31.84 -15.47
CA LEU A 10 -1.58 31.77 -15.59
C LEU A 10 -1.02 30.35 -15.48
N THR A 11 -1.68 29.47 -14.72
CA THR A 11 -1.23 28.10 -14.50
C THR A 11 -2.42 27.14 -14.44
N LEU A 12 -2.28 25.97 -15.08
CA LEU A 12 -3.21 24.88 -14.92
C LEU A 12 -2.74 24.01 -13.76
N THR A 13 -3.41 24.08 -12.62
CA THR A 13 -3.20 23.14 -11.51
C THR A 13 -4.20 22.00 -11.60
N THR A 14 -3.76 20.79 -11.31
CA THR A 14 -4.66 19.64 -11.21
C THR A 14 -5.52 19.74 -9.97
N THR A 15 -6.81 19.36 -10.06
CA THR A 15 -7.75 19.45 -8.94
C THR A 15 -7.76 18.18 -8.07
N CYS A 16 -7.53 17.03 -8.67
CA CYS A 16 -7.32 15.74 -7.99
C CYS A 16 -6.27 14.96 -8.76
N CYS A 17 -5.57 14.03 -8.11
CA CYS A 17 -4.58 13.21 -8.81
C CYS A 17 -4.52 11.77 -8.32
N GLN A 18 -3.96 10.92 -9.17
CA GLN A 18 -3.58 9.52 -8.88
C GLN A 18 -2.07 9.46 -8.70
N ILE A 19 -1.62 9.25 -7.47
CA ILE A 19 -0.21 9.20 -7.10
C ILE A 19 0.32 7.79 -7.37
N ASP A 20 1.37 7.68 -8.18
CA ASP A 20 2.11 6.43 -8.40
C ASP A 20 3.16 6.22 -7.30
N LEU A 21 2.76 5.67 -6.17
CA LEU A 21 3.67 5.40 -5.06
C LEU A 21 4.74 4.37 -5.42
N LEU A 22 4.45 3.37 -6.27
CA LEU A 22 5.45 2.38 -6.69
C LEU A 22 6.63 3.05 -7.38
N LYS A 23 6.35 3.95 -8.32
CA LYS A 23 7.38 4.71 -9.02
C LYS A 23 8.12 5.65 -8.09
N LEU A 24 7.40 6.40 -7.26
CA LEU A 24 8.00 7.34 -6.30
C LEU A 24 8.95 6.63 -5.33
N PHE A 25 8.58 5.46 -4.84
CA PHE A 25 9.40 4.72 -3.89
C PHE A 25 10.61 4.06 -4.55
N ARG A 26 10.47 3.56 -5.79
CA ARG A 26 11.57 2.95 -6.53
C ARG A 26 12.62 3.98 -6.95
N ASP A 27 12.17 5.10 -7.49
CA ASP A 27 13.04 6.10 -8.12
C ASP A 27 13.50 7.18 -7.11
N GLY A 28 12.82 7.27 -5.96
CA GLY A 28 12.90 8.41 -5.06
C GLY A 28 12.15 9.62 -5.61
N PHE A 29 11.97 10.65 -4.79
CA PHE A 29 11.27 11.87 -5.20
C PHE A 29 11.72 13.09 -4.39
N SER A 30 11.45 14.28 -4.92
CA SER A 30 11.69 15.53 -4.23
C SER A 30 10.37 16.24 -3.94
N THR A 31 10.28 16.84 -2.76
CA THR A 31 9.16 17.71 -2.35
C THR A 31 9.46 19.20 -2.55
N GLY A 32 10.55 19.52 -3.27
CA GLY A 32 11.06 20.91 -3.39
C GLY A 32 12.07 21.31 -2.31
N HIS A 33 12.15 20.59 -1.21
CA HIS A 33 13.05 20.88 -0.08
C HIS A 33 14.13 19.83 0.16
N GLY A 34 14.22 18.83 -0.69
CA GLY A 34 15.20 17.75 -0.61
C GLY A 34 14.74 16.50 -1.33
N PHE A 35 15.68 15.56 -1.52
CA PHE A 35 15.41 14.30 -2.19
C PHE A 35 15.17 13.18 -1.16
N LEU A 36 14.08 12.45 -1.35
CA LEU A 36 13.68 11.30 -0.53
C LEU A 36 14.01 10.02 -1.29
N ARG A 37 14.91 9.22 -0.75
CA ARG A 37 15.34 7.95 -1.33
C ARG A 37 14.31 6.84 -1.16
N GLU A 38 14.53 5.73 -1.83
CA GLU A 38 13.74 4.50 -1.64
C GLU A 38 13.67 4.09 -0.16
N PRO A 39 12.46 3.81 0.38
CA PRO A 39 12.30 3.39 1.76
C PRO A 39 12.76 1.92 1.98
N ASN A 40 13.19 1.61 3.22
CA ASN A 40 13.82 0.32 3.55
C ASN A 40 12.92 -0.64 4.33
N ASP A 41 11.82 -0.16 4.90
CA ASP A 41 10.88 -0.96 5.68
C ASP A 41 9.46 -0.39 5.59
N ILE A 42 8.46 -1.14 6.07
CA ILE A 42 7.05 -0.74 5.98
C ILE A 42 6.75 0.56 6.74
N ARG A 43 7.49 0.89 7.81
CA ARG A 43 7.31 2.16 8.54
C ARG A 43 7.74 3.33 7.68
N SER A 44 8.90 3.21 7.03
CA SER A 44 9.40 4.21 6.08
C SER A 44 8.49 4.35 4.86
N TYR A 45 7.96 3.24 4.34
CA TYR A 45 6.96 3.25 3.27
C TYR A 45 5.71 4.04 3.68
N SER A 46 5.18 3.80 4.86
CA SER A 46 4.01 4.51 5.41
C SER A 46 4.29 6.00 5.60
N ALA A 47 5.43 6.35 6.19
CA ALA A 47 5.82 7.74 6.38
C ALA A 47 5.98 8.50 5.06
N LEU A 48 6.66 7.89 4.07
CA LEU A 48 6.84 8.51 2.75
C LEU A 48 5.53 8.59 1.96
N ALA A 49 4.60 7.65 2.14
CA ALA A 49 3.25 7.76 1.56
C ALA A 49 2.52 8.99 2.11
N CYS A 50 2.56 9.22 3.42
CA CYS A 50 2.00 10.43 4.03
C CYS A 50 2.66 11.70 3.49
N ILE A 51 3.99 11.73 3.39
CA ILE A 51 4.73 12.88 2.86
C ILE A 51 4.36 13.15 1.41
N ALA A 52 4.27 12.12 0.56
CA ALA A 52 3.88 12.27 -0.84
C ALA A 52 2.48 12.86 -0.97
N ILE A 53 1.51 12.35 -0.20
CA ILE A 53 0.13 12.84 -0.18
C ILE A 53 0.07 14.29 0.31
N GLN A 54 0.73 14.61 1.42
CA GLN A 54 0.69 15.94 2.03
C GLN A 54 1.42 16.99 1.17
N SER A 55 2.59 16.66 0.64
CA SER A 55 3.35 17.55 -0.23
C SER A 55 2.59 17.86 -1.50
N ASN A 56 2.04 16.83 -2.15
CA ASN A 56 1.25 17.01 -3.37
C ASN A 56 -0.04 17.83 -3.12
N GLN A 57 -0.64 17.71 -1.94
CA GLN A 57 -1.78 18.53 -1.53
C GLN A 57 -1.44 20.03 -1.46
N ASN A 58 -0.19 20.40 -1.20
CA ASN A 58 0.22 21.80 -1.17
C ASN A 58 0.28 22.43 -2.57
N ASP A 59 0.59 21.60 -3.59
CA ASP A 59 0.84 22.04 -4.95
C ASP A 59 -0.42 22.05 -5.82
N GLN A 60 -1.51 21.43 -5.35
CA GLN A 60 -2.74 21.29 -6.12
C GLN A 60 -3.99 21.27 -5.23
N HIS A 61 -5.16 21.48 -5.86
CA HIS A 61 -6.46 21.42 -5.20
C HIS A 61 -7.00 19.97 -5.17
N GLY A 62 -8.00 19.72 -4.33
CA GLY A 62 -8.78 18.47 -4.35
C GLY A 62 -8.09 17.25 -3.77
N GLY A 63 -8.52 16.09 -4.21
CA GLY A 63 -8.17 14.81 -3.60
C GLY A 63 -6.86 14.21 -4.07
N GLN A 64 -6.14 13.61 -3.13
CA GLN A 64 -4.91 12.87 -3.34
C GLN A 64 -5.21 11.38 -3.27
N SER A 65 -5.12 10.67 -4.39
CA SER A 65 -5.48 9.26 -4.47
C SER A 65 -4.30 8.36 -4.77
N VAL A 66 -4.30 7.17 -4.16
CA VAL A 66 -3.39 6.08 -4.50
C VAL A 66 -4.22 4.96 -5.14
N PRO A 67 -3.99 4.63 -6.43
CA PRO A 67 -4.85 3.69 -7.17
C PRO A 67 -4.66 2.22 -6.80
N ASN A 68 -3.48 1.82 -6.32
CA ASN A 68 -3.14 0.43 -5.94
C ASN A 68 -2.24 0.46 -4.71
N PHE A 69 -2.83 0.77 -3.57
CA PHE A 69 -2.11 0.95 -2.31
C PHE A 69 -1.51 -0.36 -1.79
N ASP A 70 -2.23 -1.47 -1.92
CA ASP A 70 -1.78 -2.82 -1.56
C ASP A 70 -0.49 -3.21 -2.29
N TYR A 71 -0.47 -3.11 -3.63
CA TYR A 71 0.72 -3.35 -4.45
C TYR A 71 1.86 -2.37 -4.13
N SER A 72 1.53 -1.12 -3.85
CA SER A 72 2.53 -0.09 -3.57
C SER A 72 3.26 -0.30 -2.25
N MET A 73 2.59 -0.87 -1.26
CA MET A 73 3.12 -1.08 0.09
C MET A 73 3.71 -2.48 0.29
N ALA A 74 3.34 -3.47 -0.53
CA ALA A 74 3.82 -4.85 -0.43
C ALA A 74 5.36 -4.99 -0.40
N PRO A 75 6.13 -4.24 -1.22
CA PRO A 75 7.61 -4.26 -1.13
C PRO A 75 8.14 -3.83 0.23
N GLY A 76 7.46 -2.91 0.92
CA GLY A 76 7.83 -2.49 2.28
C GLY A 76 7.68 -3.60 3.30
N VAL A 77 6.61 -4.39 3.21
CA VAL A 77 6.40 -5.59 4.04
C VAL A 77 7.49 -6.63 3.76
N ARG A 78 7.80 -6.87 2.49
CA ARG A 78 8.84 -7.83 2.08
C ARG A 78 10.21 -7.46 2.65
N LYS A 79 10.63 -6.21 2.52
CA LYS A 79 11.89 -5.70 3.09
C LYS A 79 11.90 -5.82 4.62
N THR A 80 10.77 -5.54 5.27
CA THR A 80 10.62 -5.67 6.72
C THR A 80 10.77 -7.12 7.16
N PHE A 81 10.11 -8.06 6.50
CA PHE A 81 10.22 -9.49 6.84
C PHE A 81 11.65 -9.99 6.66
N ARG A 82 12.31 -9.68 5.53
CA ARG A 82 13.70 -10.06 5.27
C ARG A 82 14.63 -9.56 6.38
N LYS A 83 14.49 -8.32 6.80
CA LYS A 83 15.28 -7.74 7.90
C LYS A 83 15.00 -8.47 9.22
N LEU A 84 13.72 -8.62 9.59
CA LEU A 84 13.33 -9.25 10.84
C LEU A 84 13.70 -10.74 10.89
N PHE A 85 13.66 -11.44 9.76
CA PHE A 85 14.13 -12.82 9.70
C PHE A 85 15.62 -12.90 10.06
N ARG A 86 16.46 -12.06 9.46
CA ARG A 86 17.88 -11.98 9.75
C ARG A 86 18.15 -11.64 11.22
N ASP A 87 17.46 -10.62 11.74
CA ASP A 87 17.64 -10.16 13.12
C ASP A 87 17.21 -11.26 14.13
N ASN A 88 16.14 -12.00 13.85
CA ASN A 88 15.68 -13.10 14.68
C ASN A 88 16.52 -14.38 14.50
N LEU A 89 17.13 -14.58 13.33
CA LEU A 89 18.11 -15.65 13.13
C LEU A 89 19.36 -15.41 14.01
N ALA A 90 19.86 -14.17 14.05
CA ALA A 90 20.98 -13.79 14.91
C ALA A 90 20.65 -14.10 16.39
N LYS A 91 19.49 -13.65 16.87
CA LYS A 91 19.02 -13.98 18.25
C LYS A 91 18.90 -15.48 18.50
N ALA A 92 18.43 -16.23 17.51
CA ALA A 92 18.31 -17.68 17.64
C ALA A 92 19.68 -18.36 17.75
N LEU A 93 20.67 -17.89 17.00
CA LEU A 93 22.04 -18.39 17.07
C LEU A 93 22.68 -18.08 18.42
N GLU A 94 22.47 -16.88 18.98
CA GLU A 94 22.92 -16.53 20.34
C GLU A 94 22.27 -17.42 21.44
N VAL A 95 20.99 -17.81 21.27
CA VAL A 95 20.24 -18.56 22.29
C VAL A 95 20.45 -20.08 22.17
N PHE A 96 20.57 -20.61 20.97
CA PHE A 96 20.60 -22.05 20.71
C PHE A 96 21.94 -22.55 20.17
N GLY A 97 22.86 -21.67 19.76
CA GLY A 97 24.22 -22.04 19.37
C GLY A 97 24.99 -22.51 20.61
N GLU A 98 25.69 -23.62 20.49
CA GLU A 98 26.56 -24.13 21.57
C GLU A 98 27.88 -23.39 21.54
N ASP A 99 28.32 -22.97 22.74
CA ASP A 99 29.61 -22.44 23.20
C ASP A 99 30.70 -21.97 22.24
N ASP A 100 31.05 -20.71 22.45
CA ASP A 100 32.36 -19.97 22.44
C ASP A 100 33.35 -20.05 21.27
N ASN A 101 33.25 -20.93 20.29
CA ASN A 101 34.29 -21.03 19.25
C ASN A 101 33.85 -20.92 17.79
N ASN A 102 32.54 -20.82 17.49
CA ASN A 102 32.05 -20.60 16.13
C ASN A 102 30.91 -19.57 16.16
N GLU A 103 31.26 -18.31 16.25
CA GLU A 103 30.33 -17.19 16.11
C GLU A 103 29.84 -17.14 14.65
N VAL A 104 28.69 -17.76 14.39
CA VAL A 104 28.04 -17.71 13.07
C VAL A 104 27.47 -16.30 12.90
N ASP A 105 28.10 -15.48 12.07
CA ASP A 105 27.55 -14.19 11.70
C ASP A 105 26.30 -14.37 10.81
N ALA A 106 25.13 -14.24 11.43
CA ALA A 106 23.84 -14.35 10.76
C ALA A 106 23.73 -13.40 9.55
N ARG A 107 24.37 -12.23 9.63
CA ARG A 107 24.33 -11.25 8.54
C ARG A 107 25.16 -11.73 7.36
N ALA A 108 26.39 -12.10 7.59
CA ALA A 108 27.27 -12.60 6.54
C ALA A 108 26.69 -13.87 5.90
N LEU A 109 26.11 -14.76 6.74
CA LEU A 109 25.50 -16.00 6.26
C LEU A 109 24.27 -15.71 5.38
N THR A 110 23.36 -14.83 5.83
CA THR A 110 22.18 -14.47 5.03
C THR A 110 22.56 -13.79 3.72
N GLU A 111 23.54 -12.89 3.72
CA GLU A 111 24.04 -12.23 2.51
C GLU A 111 24.68 -13.24 1.53
N ARG A 112 25.45 -14.21 2.03
CA ARG A 112 26.02 -15.31 1.22
C ARG A 112 24.92 -16.13 0.54
N VAL A 113 23.95 -16.64 1.30
CA VAL A 113 22.86 -17.46 0.77
C VAL A 113 22.03 -16.68 -0.26
N GLU A 114 21.77 -15.40 -0.01
CA GLU A 114 21.03 -14.54 -0.94
C GLU A 114 21.80 -14.32 -2.24
N GLN A 115 23.14 -14.13 -2.19
CA GLN A 115 23.98 -14.00 -3.38
C GLN A 115 24.07 -15.29 -4.19
N GLU A 116 24.23 -16.44 -3.52
CA GLU A 116 24.34 -17.74 -4.16
C GLU A 116 23.03 -18.21 -4.82
N THR A 117 21.89 -17.92 -4.19
CA THR A 117 20.60 -18.43 -4.65
C THR A 117 19.78 -17.42 -5.45
N GLY A 118 20.07 -16.13 -5.35
CA GLY A 118 19.22 -15.05 -5.85
C GLY A 118 17.86 -14.97 -5.15
N LYS A 119 17.72 -15.60 -3.97
CA LYS A 119 16.49 -15.68 -3.21
C LYS A 119 16.68 -15.07 -1.82
N TRP A 120 15.60 -14.67 -1.19
CA TRP A 120 15.59 -14.08 0.15
C TRP A 120 14.41 -14.60 0.98
N ALA A 121 14.49 -14.42 2.29
CA ALA A 121 13.40 -14.76 3.19
C ALA A 121 12.12 -14.01 2.80
N CYS A 122 11.02 -14.71 2.58
CA CYS A 122 9.73 -14.16 2.21
C CYS A 122 8.62 -14.63 3.16
N LEU A 123 7.57 -13.86 3.28
CA LEU A 123 6.46 -14.10 4.22
C LEU A 123 5.77 -15.45 3.96
N ALA A 124 5.56 -15.81 2.69
CA ALA A 124 4.92 -17.07 2.32
C ALA A 124 5.80 -18.31 2.59
N GLY A 125 7.12 -18.18 2.55
CA GLY A 125 8.00 -19.34 2.48
C GLY A 125 7.94 -20.06 1.12
N GLY A 126 8.55 -21.24 1.07
CA GLY A 126 8.39 -22.14 -0.08
C GLY A 126 9.11 -21.73 -1.37
N ASN A 127 9.93 -20.68 -1.34
CA ASN A 127 10.73 -20.25 -2.49
C ASN A 127 12.10 -20.94 -2.57
N GLY A 128 12.39 -21.89 -1.66
CA GLY A 128 13.66 -22.61 -1.58
C GLY A 128 14.76 -21.87 -0.81
N TYR A 129 14.47 -20.67 -0.25
CA TYR A 129 15.41 -19.93 0.59
C TYR A 129 15.63 -20.59 1.95
N ASP A 130 14.53 -21.07 2.57
CA ASP A 130 14.60 -21.68 3.90
C ASP A 130 15.43 -22.96 3.87
N GLU A 131 15.32 -23.77 2.82
CA GLU A 131 16.11 -24.98 2.60
C GLU A 131 17.59 -24.63 2.36
N ALA A 132 17.87 -23.62 1.58
CA ALA A 132 19.23 -23.16 1.35
C ALA A 132 19.89 -22.61 2.62
N MET A 133 19.13 -21.86 3.43
CA MET A 133 19.58 -21.33 4.72
C MET A 133 19.84 -22.46 5.73
N ALA A 134 18.94 -23.42 5.81
CA ALA A 134 19.12 -24.58 6.68
C ALA A 134 20.37 -25.39 6.30
N LYS A 135 20.59 -25.59 4.99
CA LYS A 135 21.82 -26.24 4.49
C LYS A 135 23.10 -25.48 4.88
N ALA A 136 23.11 -24.16 4.69
CA ALA A 136 24.25 -23.33 5.07
C ALA A 136 24.54 -23.35 6.58
N LEU A 137 23.50 -23.36 7.42
CA LEU A 137 23.63 -23.50 8.87
C LEU A 137 24.16 -24.89 9.26
N SER A 138 23.80 -25.94 8.53
CA SER A 138 24.27 -27.33 8.80
C SER A 138 25.76 -27.53 8.51
N GLU A 139 26.45 -26.56 7.91
CA GLU A 139 27.92 -26.58 7.76
C GLU A 139 28.63 -26.43 9.13
N THR A 140 27.94 -25.79 10.10
CA THR A 140 28.54 -25.43 11.40
C THR A 140 27.76 -25.92 12.61
N LEU A 141 26.46 -26.23 12.44
CA LEU A 141 25.55 -26.61 13.52
C LEU A 141 24.91 -27.99 13.27
N ASP A 142 24.53 -28.67 14.33
CA ASP A 142 23.76 -29.91 14.23
C ASP A 142 22.32 -29.67 13.70
N GLU A 143 21.75 -30.70 13.09
CA GLU A 143 20.41 -30.62 12.45
C GLU A 143 19.30 -30.18 13.40
N LYS A 144 19.36 -30.58 14.68
CA LYS A 144 18.36 -30.23 15.69
C LYS A 144 18.44 -28.75 16.08
N THR A 145 19.64 -28.20 16.19
CA THR A 145 19.87 -26.77 16.46
C THR A 145 19.49 -25.93 15.26
N VAL A 146 19.83 -26.34 14.03
CA VAL A 146 19.38 -25.69 12.78
C VAL A 146 17.86 -25.60 12.73
N ALA A 147 17.15 -26.71 12.99
CA ALA A 147 15.69 -26.73 12.97
C ALA A 147 15.08 -25.78 14.01
N LYS A 148 15.68 -25.68 15.22
CA LYS A 148 15.23 -24.73 16.25
C LYS A 148 15.46 -23.29 15.83
N CYS A 149 16.65 -22.95 15.31
CA CYS A 149 16.99 -21.61 14.85
C CYS A 149 16.07 -21.14 13.71
N MET A 150 15.86 -21.98 12.70
CA MET A 150 14.97 -21.67 11.57
C MET A 150 13.52 -21.47 12.01
N LYS A 151 13.01 -22.37 12.88
CA LYS A 151 11.65 -22.26 13.42
C LYS A 151 11.47 -20.99 14.26
N PHE A 152 12.45 -20.65 15.07
CA PHE A 152 12.44 -19.42 15.88
C PHE A 152 12.45 -18.18 14.99
N ALA A 153 13.44 -18.08 14.09
CA ALA A 153 13.59 -16.94 13.18
C ALA A 153 12.31 -16.70 12.38
N ARG A 154 11.75 -17.73 11.78
CA ARG A 154 10.52 -17.66 10.99
C ARG A 154 9.31 -17.19 11.80
N LYS A 155 9.07 -17.83 12.94
CA LYS A 155 7.93 -17.51 13.82
C LYS A 155 7.95 -16.07 14.31
N TYR A 156 9.12 -15.60 14.76
CA TYR A 156 9.24 -14.26 15.31
C TYR A 156 9.28 -13.20 14.21
N ALA A 157 9.91 -13.47 13.05
CA ALA A 157 9.85 -12.58 11.91
C ALA A 157 8.41 -12.35 11.44
N ASP A 158 7.59 -13.40 11.32
CA ASP A 158 6.16 -13.27 10.97
C ASP A 158 5.42 -12.41 12.00
N LYS A 159 5.52 -12.75 13.28
CA LYS A 159 4.85 -12.03 14.35
C LYS A 159 5.23 -10.54 14.42
N GLU A 160 6.53 -10.24 14.29
CA GLU A 160 7.04 -8.87 14.35
C GLU A 160 6.69 -8.09 13.08
N THR A 161 6.69 -8.73 11.91
CA THR A 161 6.27 -8.11 10.64
C THR A 161 4.80 -7.71 10.70
N ARG A 162 3.91 -8.59 11.16
CA ARG A 162 2.48 -8.29 11.34
C ARG A 162 2.27 -7.11 12.28
N LYS A 163 2.93 -7.13 13.44
CA LYS A 163 2.87 -6.03 14.41
C LYS A 163 3.38 -4.71 13.82
N THR A 164 4.53 -4.76 13.15
CA THR A 164 5.14 -3.56 12.54
C THR A 164 4.28 -3.00 11.42
N THR A 165 3.66 -3.87 10.62
CA THR A 165 2.74 -3.45 9.55
C THR A 165 1.47 -2.82 10.14
N TYR A 166 0.91 -3.39 11.21
CA TYR A 166 -0.22 -2.79 11.91
C TYR A 166 0.11 -1.37 12.40
N GLN A 167 1.23 -1.21 13.10
CA GLN A 167 1.67 0.09 13.60
C GLN A 167 1.93 1.11 12.47
N ALA A 168 2.45 0.65 11.32
CA ALA A 168 2.65 1.51 10.16
C ALA A 168 1.31 1.98 9.56
N MET A 169 0.31 1.10 9.47
CA MET A 169 -1.03 1.44 8.97
C MET A 169 -1.80 2.33 9.96
N GLU A 170 -1.70 2.06 11.25
CA GLU A 170 -2.26 2.90 12.30
C GLU A 170 -1.67 4.32 12.24
N ALA A 171 -0.33 4.44 12.16
CA ALA A 171 0.34 5.72 12.02
C ALA A 171 -0.08 6.47 10.75
N LEU A 172 -0.27 5.78 9.63
CA LEU A 172 -0.76 6.36 8.39
C LEU A 172 -2.17 6.96 8.57
N VAL A 173 -3.09 6.19 9.15
CA VAL A 173 -4.45 6.66 9.43
C VAL A 173 -4.44 7.88 10.36
N HIS A 174 -3.66 7.83 11.44
CA HIS A 174 -3.52 8.96 12.36
C HIS A 174 -2.92 10.20 11.69
N ASN A 175 -1.83 10.06 10.94
CA ASN A 175 -1.19 11.17 10.24
C ASN A 175 -2.11 11.86 9.24
N LEU A 176 -2.87 11.10 8.46
CA LEU A 176 -3.79 11.66 7.47
C LEU A 176 -5.02 12.33 8.10
N ASN A 177 -5.26 12.16 9.40
CA ASN A 177 -6.34 12.82 10.14
C ASN A 177 -5.87 13.95 11.05
N THR A 178 -4.57 14.07 11.34
CA THR A 178 -4.04 15.04 12.32
C THR A 178 -3.01 16.01 11.75
N MET A 179 -2.29 15.61 10.69
CA MET A 179 -1.26 16.44 10.09
C MET A 179 -1.86 17.40 9.06
N HIS A 180 -1.70 18.68 9.29
CA HIS A 180 -2.16 19.72 8.37
C HIS A 180 -1.20 19.85 7.18
N SER A 181 -1.75 19.93 5.98
CA SER A 181 -0.97 20.09 4.74
C SER A 181 -1.03 21.48 4.16
N ARG A 182 -1.99 22.31 4.58
CA ARG A 182 -2.18 23.70 4.11
C ARG A 182 -2.48 24.66 5.22
N ALA A 183 -2.35 25.97 4.95
CA ALA A 183 -2.84 27.02 5.81
C ALA A 183 -4.35 26.85 6.11
N GLY A 184 -4.77 27.22 7.33
CA GLY A 184 -6.14 27.01 7.78
C GLY A 184 -6.43 25.62 8.34
N ALA A 185 -5.39 24.87 8.70
CA ALA A 185 -5.49 23.55 9.34
C ALA A 185 -6.20 22.48 8.49
N GLN A 186 -6.09 22.57 7.17
CA GLN A 186 -6.66 21.58 6.26
C GLN A 186 -5.87 20.27 6.31
N ILE A 187 -6.53 19.17 6.68
CA ILE A 187 -5.98 17.81 6.54
C ILE A 187 -6.07 17.34 5.08
N PRO A 188 -5.19 16.41 4.65
CA PRO A 188 -5.17 15.94 3.27
C PRO A 188 -6.46 15.21 2.90
N PHE A 189 -7.13 15.67 1.85
CA PHE A 189 -8.26 14.96 1.25
C PHE A 189 -7.72 13.77 0.46
N SER A 190 -7.56 12.64 1.13
CA SER A 190 -6.86 11.47 0.62
C SER A 190 -7.78 10.28 0.38
N SER A 191 -7.44 9.44 -0.59
CA SER A 191 -8.13 8.18 -0.86
C SER A 191 -7.14 7.07 -1.23
N LEU A 192 -7.44 5.85 -0.78
CA LEU A 192 -6.65 4.65 -1.06
C LEU A 192 -7.53 3.60 -1.73
N ASN A 193 -7.11 3.15 -2.91
CA ASN A 193 -7.74 2.04 -3.61
C ASN A 193 -6.88 0.78 -3.40
N TYR A 194 -7.50 -0.34 -3.04
CA TYR A 194 -6.84 -1.61 -2.76
C TYR A 194 -7.85 -2.76 -2.82
N GLY A 195 -7.41 -4.02 -2.77
CA GLY A 195 -8.30 -5.19 -2.72
C GLY A 195 -7.81 -6.36 -3.56
N THR A 196 -6.99 -6.12 -4.57
CA THR A 196 -6.70 -7.10 -5.61
C THR A 196 -5.33 -7.78 -5.52
N ASP A 197 -4.40 -7.28 -4.72
CA ASP A 197 -3.13 -7.96 -4.50
C ASP A 197 -3.30 -9.24 -3.68
N THR A 198 -3.06 -10.38 -4.32
CA THR A 198 -3.13 -11.70 -3.69
C THR A 198 -1.82 -12.17 -3.07
N SER A 199 -0.75 -11.38 -3.19
CA SER A 199 0.51 -11.70 -2.53
C SER A 199 0.35 -11.67 -1.00
N PRO A 200 1.09 -12.50 -0.26
CA PRO A 200 1.04 -12.49 1.21
C PRO A 200 1.33 -11.11 1.81
N GLU A 201 2.22 -10.36 1.19
CA GLU A 201 2.60 -9.02 1.61
C GLU A 201 1.48 -8.00 1.38
N GLY A 202 0.87 -7.99 0.19
CA GLY A 202 -0.27 -7.12 -0.13
C GLY A 202 -1.49 -7.45 0.71
N ARG A 203 -1.77 -8.74 0.92
CA ARG A 203 -2.83 -9.20 1.84
C ARG A 203 -2.60 -8.68 3.26
N LEU A 204 -1.36 -8.76 3.76
CA LEU A 204 -1.03 -8.24 5.08
C LEU A 204 -1.23 -6.72 5.19
N VAL A 205 -0.85 -5.97 4.16
CA VAL A 205 -1.12 -4.52 4.12
C VAL A 205 -2.62 -4.24 4.25
N MET A 206 -3.44 -4.91 3.44
CA MET A 206 -4.90 -4.74 3.44
C MET A 206 -5.53 -5.12 4.79
N GLU A 207 -5.13 -6.27 5.34
CA GLU A 207 -5.60 -6.74 6.64
C GLU A 207 -5.32 -5.70 7.74
N GLN A 208 -4.06 -5.26 7.83
CA GLN A 208 -3.65 -4.35 8.89
C GLN A 208 -4.23 -2.93 8.71
N LEU A 209 -4.39 -2.46 7.48
CA LEU A 209 -5.06 -1.20 7.19
C LEU A 209 -6.55 -1.23 7.61
N LEU A 210 -7.24 -2.31 7.29
CA LEU A 210 -8.64 -2.50 7.67
C LEU A 210 -8.79 -2.59 9.19
N LEU A 211 -7.92 -3.31 9.89
CA LEU A 211 -7.94 -3.43 11.35
C LEU A 211 -7.61 -2.10 12.03
N ALA A 212 -6.64 -1.33 11.53
CA ALA A 212 -6.33 -0.01 12.05
C ALA A 212 -7.51 0.96 11.86
N THR A 213 -8.18 0.90 10.72
CA THR A 213 -9.39 1.69 10.45
C THR A 213 -10.55 1.27 11.36
N GLU A 214 -10.73 -0.03 11.60
CA GLU A 214 -11.75 -0.55 12.53
C GLU A 214 -11.51 -0.08 13.96
N ALA A 215 -10.26 -0.04 14.42
CA ALA A 215 -9.89 0.47 15.72
C ALA A 215 -10.26 1.95 15.88
N GLY A 216 -10.05 2.75 14.85
CA GLY A 216 -10.32 4.19 14.84
C GLY A 216 -9.16 5.01 15.39
N LEU A 217 -9.40 6.27 15.68
CA LEU A 217 -8.43 7.19 16.30
C LEU A 217 -8.35 6.96 17.82
N GLY A 218 -7.54 7.76 18.52
CA GLY A 218 -7.14 7.53 19.90
C GLY A 218 -8.25 7.23 20.92
N ASN A 219 -9.45 7.81 20.77
CA ASN A 219 -10.63 7.48 21.58
C ASN A 219 -11.63 6.61 20.83
N GLY A 220 -11.24 5.99 19.73
CA GLY A 220 -12.10 5.16 18.89
C GLY A 220 -12.97 5.95 17.92
N GLU A 221 -12.68 7.22 17.66
CA GLU A 221 -13.38 8.04 16.67
C GLU A 221 -13.19 7.45 15.26
N THR A 222 -14.21 7.61 14.42
CA THR A 222 -14.09 7.21 13.02
C THR A 222 -13.16 8.12 12.26
N PRO A 223 -12.08 7.60 11.62
CA PRO A 223 -11.21 8.40 10.77
C PRO A 223 -12.01 9.00 9.61
N ILE A 224 -11.77 10.26 9.29
CA ILE A 224 -12.38 10.91 8.12
C ILE A 224 -11.60 10.53 6.86
N PHE A 225 -10.27 10.48 6.96
CA PHE A 225 -9.33 10.14 5.89
C PHE A 225 -8.41 8.97 6.31
N PRO A 226 -7.86 8.25 5.34
CA PRO A 226 -8.18 8.29 3.91
C PRO A 226 -9.57 7.73 3.61
N ILE A 227 -10.19 8.14 2.51
CA ILE A 227 -11.34 7.45 1.95
C ILE A 227 -10.86 6.11 1.41
N HIS A 228 -11.39 5.02 1.94
CA HIS A 228 -11.04 3.67 1.51
C HIS A 228 -11.95 3.21 0.37
N ILE A 229 -11.35 2.65 -0.68
CA ILE A 229 -12.05 2.06 -1.82
C ILE A 229 -11.55 0.64 -1.99
N PHE A 230 -12.38 -0.33 -1.58
CA PHE A 230 -12.07 -1.75 -1.70
C PHE A 230 -12.54 -2.25 -3.08
N LYS A 231 -11.61 -2.73 -3.89
CA LYS A 231 -11.87 -3.26 -5.22
C LYS A 231 -12.34 -4.71 -5.11
N VAL A 232 -13.50 -5.01 -5.68
CA VAL A 232 -14.11 -6.34 -5.69
C VAL A 232 -14.01 -6.93 -7.08
N LYS A 233 -13.47 -8.15 -7.17
CA LYS A 233 -13.24 -8.87 -8.44
C LYS A 233 -13.54 -10.35 -8.26
N GLU A 234 -14.32 -10.93 -9.17
CA GLU A 234 -14.53 -12.37 -9.26
C GLU A 234 -13.21 -13.11 -9.50
N GLY A 235 -13.01 -14.23 -8.80
CA GLY A 235 -11.75 -14.99 -8.82
C GLY A 235 -10.65 -14.42 -7.94
N VAL A 236 -10.85 -13.25 -7.31
CA VAL A 236 -9.87 -12.61 -6.41
C VAL A 236 -10.40 -12.52 -4.98
N ASN A 237 -11.61 -11.98 -4.79
CA ASN A 237 -12.16 -11.73 -3.46
C ASN A 237 -13.69 -11.76 -3.35
N TYR A 238 -14.40 -12.06 -4.43
CA TYR A 238 -15.87 -12.00 -4.47
C TYR A 238 -16.53 -13.30 -3.98
N ASN A 239 -16.06 -14.44 -4.44
CA ASN A 239 -16.65 -15.74 -4.14
C ASN A 239 -15.95 -16.43 -2.97
N GLU A 240 -16.69 -17.29 -2.26
CA GLU A 240 -16.09 -18.18 -1.27
C GLU A 240 -15.06 -19.10 -1.93
N GLY A 241 -13.84 -19.13 -1.35
CA GLY A 241 -12.70 -19.83 -1.91
C GLY A 241 -11.74 -18.94 -2.72
N ASP A 242 -12.12 -17.72 -3.08
CA ASP A 242 -11.20 -16.75 -3.69
C ASP A 242 -10.07 -16.37 -2.72
N PRO A 243 -8.86 -16.08 -3.22
CA PRO A 243 -7.67 -15.82 -2.39
C PRO A 243 -7.84 -14.74 -1.33
N ASN A 244 -8.59 -13.69 -1.62
CA ASN A 244 -8.83 -12.53 -0.73
C ASN A 244 -10.27 -12.45 -0.21
N TYR A 245 -11.05 -13.53 -0.26
CA TYR A 245 -12.45 -13.51 0.21
C TYR A 245 -12.58 -13.19 1.70
N ASP A 246 -11.64 -13.67 2.52
CA ASP A 246 -11.56 -13.33 3.94
C ASP A 246 -11.37 -11.82 4.17
N LEU A 247 -10.58 -11.17 3.34
CA LEU A 247 -10.36 -9.71 3.37
C LEU A 247 -11.61 -8.94 2.90
N PHE A 248 -12.36 -9.47 1.94
CA PHE A 248 -13.65 -8.89 1.57
C PHE A 248 -14.65 -8.95 2.72
N LYS A 249 -14.74 -10.08 3.43
CA LYS A 249 -15.57 -10.18 4.64
C LYS A 249 -15.13 -9.19 5.73
N LEU A 250 -13.83 -9.05 5.93
CA LEU A 250 -13.28 -8.06 6.85
C LEU A 250 -13.65 -6.63 6.42
N ALA A 251 -13.51 -6.31 5.14
CA ALA A 251 -13.88 -5.01 4.58
C ALA A 251 -15.36 -4.69 4.79
N CYS A 252 -16.26 -5.66 4.59
CA CYS A 252 -17.70 -5.51 4.88
C CYS A 252 -17.95 -5.23 6.37
N ARG A 253 -17.26 -5.95 7.28
CA ARG A 253 -17.37 -5.73 8.72
C ARG A 253 -16.93 -4.32 9.11
N VAL A 254 -15.78 -3.88 8.59
CA VAL A 254 -15.23 -2.55 8.85
C VAL A 254 -16.16 -1.48 8.30
N SER A 255 -16.69 -1.65 7.09
CA SER A 255 -17.62 -0.72 6.46
C SER A 255 -18.92 -0.58 7.27
N ALA A 256 -19.44 -1.67 7.80
CA ALA A 256 -20.63 -1.64 8.67
C ALA A 256 -20.41 -0.82 9.95
N LYS A 257 -19.16 -0.81 10.47
CA LYS A 257 -18.81 -0.08 11.70
C LYS A 257 -18.38 1.37 11.46
N ARG A 258 -17.67 1.62 10.35
CA ARG A 258 -16.96 2.89 10.10
C ARG A 258 -17.46 3.65 8.86
N MET A 259 -18.41 3.09 8.10
CA MET A 259 -18.88 3.58 6.81
C MET A 259 -17.81 3.57 5.70
N PHE A 260 -16.65 3.02 5.96
CA PHE A 260 -15.55 2.73 5.03
C PHE A 260 -15.07 1.29 5.23
N PRO A 261 -14.56 0.63 4.16
CA PRO A 261 -14.39 1.10 2.79
C PRO A 261 -15.68 1.21 1.99
N ASN A 262 -15.67 2.05 0.94
CA ASN A 262 -16.59 1.95 -0.19
C ASN A 262 -16.14 0.79 -1.09
N PHE A 263 -17.04 0.24 -1.91
CA PHE A 263 -16.74 -0.89 -2.77
C PHE A 263 -16.77 -0.49 -4.24
N SER A 264 -15.76 -0.94 -4.99
CA SER A 264 -15.66 -0.79 -6.44
C SER A 264 -15.72 -2.16 -7.11
N PHE A 265 -16.77 -2.42 -7.89
CA PHE A 265 -16.95 -3.68 -8.58
C PHE A 265 -16.23 -3.65 -9.93
N LEU A 266 -15.10 -4.34 -10.03
CA LEU A 266 -14.28 -4.37 -11.24
C LEU A 266 -14.95 -5.13 -12.38
N ASP A 267 -15.83 -6.08 -12.07
CA ASP A 267 -16.56 -6.89 -13.06
C ASP A 267 -17.73 -6.15 -13.71
N ALA A 268 -18.06 -4.94 -13.25
CA ALA A 268 -19.05 -4.12 -13.94
C ALA A 268 -18.55 -3.82 -15.38
N PRO A 269 -19.41 -3.97 -16.41
CA PRO A 269 -18.99 -3.84 -17.83
C PRO A 269 -18.23 -2.54 -18.13
N PHE A 270 -18.62 -1.45 -17.49
CA PHE A 270 -17.97 -0.15 -17.65
C PHE A 270 -16.58 -0.06 -16.98
N ASN A 271 -16.25 -0.97 -16.06
CA ASN A 271 -14.93 -1.06 -15.42
C ASN A 271 -14.03 -2.08 -16.11
N LEU A 272 -14.60 -3.13 -16.72
CA LEU A 272 -13.86 -4.15 -17.46
C LEU A 272 -13.33 -3.67 -18.81
N GLN A 273 -13.84 -2.58 -19.33
CA GLN A 273 -13.57 -2.10 -20.69
C GLN A 273 -12.08 -1.99 -21.01
N TYR A 274 -11.25 -1.62 -20.05
CA TYR A 274 -9.80 -1.43 -20.23
C TYR A 274 -8.96 -2.34 -19.32
N TYR A 275 -9.62 -3.19 -18.53
CA TYR A 275 -8.96 -4.08 -17.61
C TYR A 275 -8.18 -5.17 -18.35
N LYS A 276 -6.94 -5.42 -17.94
CA LYS A 276 -6.09 -6.50 -18.44
C LYS A 276 -5.69 -7.39 -17.26
N PRO A 277 -6.00 -8.69 -17.30
CA PRO A 277 -5.58 -9.63 -16.25
C PRO A 277 -4.07 -9.62 -16.03
N GLY A 278 -3.63 -9.58 -14.77
CA GLY A 278 -2.21 -9.52 -14.41
C GLY A 278 -1.57 -8.14 -14.54
N HIS A 279 -2.35 -7.12 -14.90
CA HIS A 279 -1.91 -5.72 -15.06
C HIS A 279 -2.69 -4.80 -14.12
N PRO A 280 -2.33 -4.73 -12.80
CA PRO A 280 -3.06 -3.93 -11.81
C PRO A 280 -3.07 -2.44 -12.16
N GLU A 281 -2.11 -1.95 -12.93
CA GLU A 281 -2.07 -0.58 -13.43
C GLU A 281 -3.23 -0.22 -14.37
N THR A 282 -3.92 -1.22 -14.94
CA THR A 282 -5.09 -1.03 -15.80
C THR A 282 -6.43 -1.11 -15.05
N GLU A 283 -6.40 -1.42 -13.77
CA GLU A 283 -7.58 -1.42 -12.93
C GLU A 283 -8.13 0.00 -12.75
N VAL A 284 -9.45 0.12 -12.71
CA VAL A 284 -10.07 1.40 -12.40
C VAL A 284 -9.59 1.94 -11.05
N GLY A 285 -9.22 3.22 -11.01
CA GLY A 285 -8.88 3.95 -9.81
C GLY A 285 -9.87 5.09 -9.56
N TYR A 286 -10.17 5.34 -8.30
CA TYR A 286 -11.04 6.43 -7.90
C TYR A 286 -10.24 7.52 -7.19
N MET A 287 -10.54 8.77 -7.53
CA MET A 287 -9.94 9.95 -6.93
C MET A 287 -10.93 10.64 -6.01
N GLY A 288 -10.50 11.04 -4.82
CA GLY A 288 -11.20 11.90 -3.87
C GLY A 288 -12.69 11.61 -3.76
N CYS A 289 -13.52 12.50 -4.30
CA CYS A 289 -14.97 12.40 -4.29
C CYS A 289 -15.57 11.49 -5.38
N ARG A 290 -14.87 10.41 -5.77
CA ARG A 290 -15.36 9.33 -6.66
C ARG A 290 -15.18 9.57 -8.16
N THR A 291 -14.30 10.46 -8.57
CA THR A 291 -13.92 10.55 -9.97
C THR A 291 -13.24 9.25 -10.39
N ARG A 292 -13.85 8.57 -11.34
CA ARG A 292 -13.36 7.32 -11.88
C ARG A 292 -12.32 7.56 -12.96
N VAL A 293 -11.16 6.92 -12.83
CA VAL A 293 -10.06 7.01 -13.79
C VAL A 293 -9.76 5.63 -14.35
N MET A 294 -9.74 5.56 -15.67
CA MET A 294 -9.38 4.38 -16.43
C MET A 294 -9.01 4.80 -17.84
N SER A 295 -8.29 3.99 -18.57
CA SER A 295 -7.82 4.20 -19.93
C SER A 295 -6.97 5.48 -20.15
N ASN A 296 -6.49 5.65 -21.35
CA ASN A 296 -5.85 6.87 -21.81
C ASN A 296 -6.26 7.15 -23.25
N VAL A 297 -7.25 8.00 -23.43
CA VAL A 297 -7.77 8.35 -24.77
C VAL A 297 -6.73 9.01 -25.66
N CYS A 298 -5.78 9.75 -25.03
CA CYS A 298 -4.73 10.45 -25.78
C CYS A 298 -3.57 9.51 -26.16
N ASP A 299 -3.38 8.42 -25.43
CA ASP A 299 -2.33 7.43 -25.68
C ASP A 299 -2.84 6.02 -25.32
N PRO A 300 -3.51 5.34 -26.26
CA PRO A 300 -4.04 3.99 -26.04
C PRO A 300 -2.97 2.92 -25.75
N THR A 301 -1.69 3.24 -25.99
CA THR A 301 -0.58 2.35 -25.65
C THR A 301 -0.21 2.41 -24.17
N ARG A 302 -0.69 3.42 -23.45
CA ARG A 302 -0.45 3.71 -22.03
C ARG A 302 -1.78 3.77 -21.25
N GLU A 303 -2.51 2.69 -21.26
CA GLU A 303 -3.79 2.57 -20.53
C GLU A 303 -3.56 2.31 -19.05
N ILE A 304 -2.99 3.28 -18.33
CA ILE A 304 -2.70 3.18 -16.89
C ILE A 304 -3.47 4.24 -16.10
N THR A 305 -3.81 3.93 -14.86
CA THR A 305 -4.51 4.84 -13.94
C THR A 305 -3.56 5.75 -13.16
N TYR A 306 -2.26 5.42 -13.13
CA TYR A 306 -1.26 6.17 -12.37
C TYR A 306 -0.88 7.49 -13.03
N GLY A 307 -0.54 8.49 -12.19
CA GLY A 307 -0.07 9.79 -12.68
C GLY A 307 -1.13 10.60 -13.44
N ARG A 308 -2.40 10.29 -13.25
CA ARG A 308 -3.54 10.98 -13.84
C ARG A 308 -4.09 12.03 -12.87
N GLY A 309 -4.74 13.04 -13.40
CA GLY A 309 -5.37 14.08 -12.60
C GLY A 309 -6.49 14.80 -13.35
N ASN A 310 -7.34 15.50 -12.60
CA ASN A 310 -8.36 16.38 -13.16
C ASN A 310 -7.75 17.76 -13.41
N LEU A 311 -7.93 18.30 -14.60
CA LEU A 311 -7.49 19.67 -14.92
C LEU A 311 -8.51 20.71 -14.43
N SER A 312 -9.80 20.44 -14.62
CA SER A 312 -10.89 21.34 -14.23
C SER A 312 -12.20 20.59 -14.18
N PHE A 313 -13.24 21.23 -13.66
CA PHE A 313 -14.61 20.77 -13.80
C PHE A 313 -15.51 21.91 -14.25
N THR A 314 -16.54 21.54 -14.99
CA THR A 314 -17.47 22.48 -15.62
C THR A 314 -18.84 22.34 -14.96
N SER A 315 -19.40 23.46 -14.52
CA SER A 315 -20.74 23.53 -13.97
C SER A 315 -21.71 24.16 -14.97
N VAL A 316 -22.87 23.55 -15.12
CA VAL A 316 -23.97 24.07 -15.93
C VAL A 316 -25.07 24.60 -15.01
N ASN A 317 -25.42 25.86 -15.15
CA ASN A 317 -26.46 26.49 -14.33
C ASN A 317 -27.87 26.11 -14.86
N LEU A 318 -28.35 24.94 -14.45
CA LEU A 318 -29.67 24.43 -14.84
C LEU A 318 -30.83 25.35 -14.44
N PRO A 319 -30.88 25.95 -13.23
CA PRO A 319 -31.93 26.90 -12.86
C PRO A 319 -32.02 28.08 -13.82
N ARG A 320 -30.88 28.65 -14.20
CA ARG A 320 -30.87 29.79 -15.17
C ARG A 320 -31.33 29.39 -16.56
N ILE A 321 -30.95 28.17 -17.01
CA ILE A 321 -31.43 27.64 -18.30
C ILE A 321 -32.97 27.47 -18.25
N ALA A 322 -33.50 26.86 -17.17
CA ALA A 322 -34.92 26.67 -17.02
C ALA A 322 -35.70 28.01 -17.02
N ILE A 323 -35.22 29.02 -16.28
CA ILE A 323 -35.87 30.35 -16.21
C ILE A 323 -35.83 31.03 -17.60
N ARG A 324 -34.78 30.82 -18.37
CA ARG A 324 -34.69 31.44 -19.74
C ARG A 324 -35.43 30.69 -20.82
N SER A 325 -35.81 29.45 -20.58
CA SER A 325 -36.58 28.64 -21.54
C SER A 325 -38.11 28.87 -21.46
N HIS A 326 -38.52 29.61 -20.46
CA HIS A 326 -39.90 30.12 -20.31
C HIS A 326 -39.96 31.59 -20.71
#